data_6e643a13ba4e97915858e39a30d487f8
#
_entry.id   6e643a13ba4e97915858e39a30d487f8
#
_cell.length_a   1.000
_cell.length_b   1.000
_cell.length_c   1.000
_cell.angle_alpha   90.00
_cell.angle_beta   90.00
_cell.angle_gamma   90.00
#
_symmetry.space_group_name_H-M   'P 1'
#
loop_
_entity.id
_entity.type
_entity.pdbx_description
1 polymer ?
#
loop_
_entity_poly.entity_id
_entity_poly.type
_entity_poly.pdbx_seq_one_letter_code
_entity_poly.pdbx_strand_id
1 'polypeptide(L)'
;KYVYTIHDELSKGLDFVNDANGAALEASATTVKVKVAFTAAGVTDKGTAPTTATLDTNNKRKMSLNLSEWVRANQANKGKEFTVTYYAKVNKEAVVTEKNSATLEYGNNPGDTTTTKPSEVKTPTYALDINKTKAGTDARLAGAKFKLYKDSTNSEANVVKVEGTNGNYVVDPTSDNTVFESVASIDDKNYNLHVNGLAAGTYYLVETEAPDGFNKLTDPIKVNIAKSATGDVNDWTLSKNDDKEDDKIIDVENSTGSILPSTGGMGTIAFTVVAALLVLGVAVSFIRDRKREN
;
A
#
# COMPACT_ATOMS: atom_id res chain seq x y z
N LYS A 1 28.17 1.18 -37.08
CA LYS A 1 27.31 1.76 -36.02
C LYS A 1 27.00 0.65 -35.02
N TYR A 2 27.22 0.90 -33.75
CA TYR A 2 26.75 -0.01 -32.68
C TYR A 2 25.25 0.14 -32.52
N VAL A 3 24.55 -0.96 -32.36
CA VAL A 3 23.18 -0.97 -31.85
C VAL A 3 23.26 -1.32 -30.38
N TYR A 4 22.63 -0.52 -29.54
CA TYR A 4 22.53 -0.73 -28.09
C TYR A 4 21.24 -0.10 -27.60
N THR A 5 20.18 -0.91 -27.53
CA THR A 5 18.84 -0.45 -27.23
C THR A 5 18.22 -1.32 -26.14
N ILE A 6 17.74 -0.68 -25.09
CA ILE A 6 16.96 -1.35 -24.05
C ILE A 6 15.50 -1.28 -24.48
N HIS A 7 14.83 -2.45 -24.49
CA HIS A 7 13.39 -2.58 -24.65
C HIS A 7 12.83 -3.02 -23.31
N ASP A 8 11.78 -2.35 -22.87
CA ASP A 8 11.14 -2.59 -21.57
C ASP A 8 9.64 -2.67 -21.74
N GLU A 9 9.02 -3.61 -21.03
CA GLU A 9 7.57 -3.84 -21.05
C GLU A 9 7.05 -4.02 -19.64
N LEU A 10 6.11 -3.15 -19.26
CA LEU A 10 5.34 -3.23 -18.02
C LEU A 10 4.13 -4.17 -18.21
N SER A 11 3.77 -4.92 -17.17
CA SER A 11 2.49 -5.63 -17.11
C SER A 11 1.31 -4.67 -17.04
N LYS A 12 0.09 -5.18 -17.22
CA LYS A 12 -1.13 -4.37 -17.35
C LYS A 12 -1.40 -3.46 -16.15
N GLY A 13 -1.07 -3.90 -14.96
CA GLY A 13 -1.28 -3.17 -13.72
C GLY A 13 -0.24 -2.08 -13.43
N LEU A 14 0.66 -1.78 -14.38
CA LEU A 14 1.66 -0.72 -14.26
C LEU A 14 1.58 0.24 -15.44
N ASP A 15 1.71 1.52 -15.18
CA ASP A 15 1.86 2.58 -16.19
C ASP A 15 3.15 3.37 -15.95
N PHE A 16 3.88 3.71 -17.02
CA PHE A 16 5.01 4.63 -16.91
C PHE A 16 4.56 6.00 -16.45
N VAL A 17 5.39 6.64 -15.62
CA VAL A 17 5.16 8.00 -15.12
C VAL A 17 6.40 8.86 -15.27
N ASN A 18 6.25 10.19 -15.19
CA ASN A 18 7.34 11.13 -15.48
C ASN A 18 8.37 11.27 -14.38
N ASP A 19 8.03 10.96 -13.13
CA ASP A 19 8.91 11.15 -11.97
C ASP A 19 8.54 10.24 -10.80
N ALA A 20 9.35 10.32 -9.75
CA ALA A 20 9.15 9.55 -8.52
C ALA A 20 7.86 9.91 -7.76
N ASN A 21 7.25 11.06 -8.04
CA ASN A 21 5.98 11.47 -7.42
C ASN A 21 4.76 10.89 -8.14
N GLY A 22 5.00 10.16 -9.26
CA GLY A 22 3.95 9.51 -10.02
C GLY A 22 3.19 10.45 -10.95
N ALA A 23 3.84 11.53 -11.43
CA ALA A 23 3.23 12.43 -12.41
C ALA A 23 2.88 11.67 -13.69
N ALA A 24 1.59 11.64 -14.02
CA ALA A 24 1.08 10.90 -15.17
C ALA A 24 1.68 11.41 -16.50
N LEU A 25 1.77 10.51 -17.46
CA LEU A 25 2.07 10.90 -18.84
C LEU A 25 0.83 11.51 -19.48
N GLU A 26 1.05 12.52 -20.34
CA GLU A 26 0.00 13.02 -21.20
C GLU A 26 -0.49 11.90 -22.15
N ALA A 27 -1.77 11.90 -22.48
CA ALA A 27 -2.35 10.90 -23.38
C ALA A 27 -1.65 10.88 -24.77
N SER A 28 -1.17 12.02 -25.23
CA SER A 28 -0.40 12.19 -26.46
C SER A 28 1.10 11.90 -26.33
N ALA A 29 1.59 11.56 -25.13
CA ALA A 29 3.02 11.35 -24.91
C ALA A 29 3.56 10.24 -25.81
N THR A 30 4.67 10.54 -26.48
CA THR A 30 5.43 9.58 -27.30
C THR A 30 6.72 9.14 -26.61
N THR A 31 7.05 9.74 -25.49
CA THR A 31 8.26 9.46 -24.72
C THR A 31 7.98 9.43 -23.22
N VAL A 32 8.84 8.73 -22.48
CA VAL A 32 8.89 8.76 -21.02
C VAL A 32 10.26 9.25 -20.58
N LYS A 33 10.32 9.98 -19.47
CA LYS A 33 11.58 10.45 -18.89
C LYS A 33 12.40 9.30 -18.34
N VAL A 34 13.71 9.32 -18.62
CA VAL A 34 14.68 8.39 -18.08
C VAL A 34 15.90 9.16 -17.58
N LYS A 35 16.66 8.57 -16.67
CA LYS A 35 17.98 9.04 -16.25
C LYS A 35 18.97 7.91 -16.47
N VAL A 36 20.03 8.18 -17.23
CA VAL A 36 21.14 7.26 -17.47
C VAL A 36 22.37 7.83 -16.78
N ALA A 37 23.02 7.04 -15.94
CA ALA A 37 24.23 7.46 -15.22
C ALA A 37 25.12 6.27 -14.88
N PHE A 38 26.46 6.46 -14.88
CA PHE A 38 27.37 5.46 -14.35
C PHE A 38 27.16 5.26 -12.86
N THR A 39 27.19 4.01 -12.42
CA THR A 39 26.97 3.62 -11.01
C THR A 39 28.16 3.99 -10.14
N ALA A 40 29.39 3.81 -10.64
CA ALA A 40 30.60 4.08 -9.89
C ALA A 40 30.94 5.58 -9.85
N ALA A 41 31.31 6.06 -8.69
CA ALA A 41 31.81 7.43 -8.53
C ALA A 41 33.12 7.62 -9.31
N GLY A 42 33.34 8.82 -9.86
CA GLY A 42 34.55 9.19 -10.56
C GLY A 42 34.64 8.70 -12.03
N VAL A 43 33.62 8.02 -12.53
CA VAL A 43 33.52 7.71 -13.96
C VAL A 43 33.02 8.96 -14.69
N THR A 44 33.87 9.47 -15.62
CA THR A 44 33.49 10.63 -16.44
C THR A 44 32.66 10.17 -17.63
N ASP A 45 31.44 10.66 -17.73
CA ASP A 45 30.59 10.51 -18.92
C ASP A 45 31.21 11.30 -20.09
N LYS A 46 31.38 10.67 -21.24
CA LYS A 46 32.00 11.22 -22.43
C LYS A 46 31.00 11.64 -23.51
N GLY A 47 29.71 11.49 -23.22
CA GLY A 47 28.67 11.81 -24.17
C GLY A 47 27.45 12.41 -23.48
N THR A 48 26.43 12.76 -24.28
CA THR A 48 25.15 13.18 -23.75
C THR A 48 24.27 11.95 -23.51
N ALA A 49 24.03 11.61 -22.24
CA ALA A 49 23.11 10.55 -21.87
C ALA A 49 21.68 10.88 -22.34
N PRO A 50 20.93 9.91 -22.90
CA PRO A 50 19.53 10.12 -23.20
C PRO A 50 18.73 10.43 -21.93
N THR A 51 17.79 11.36 -22.04
CA THR A 51 16.88 11.76 -20.96
C THR A 51 15.46 11.27 -21.18
N THR A 52 15.18 10.65 -22.33
CA THR A 52 13.88 10.10 -22.70
C THR A 52 14.03 8.77 -23.42
N ALA A 53 13.06 7.88 -23.22
CA ALA A 53 12.85 6.67 -24.01
C ALA A 53 11.58 6.83 -24.86
N THR A 54 11.55 6.21 -26.02
CA THR A 54 10.39 6.25 -26.94
C THR A 54 9.35 5.22 -26.50
N LEU A 55 8.10 5.66 -26.36
CA LEU A 55 6.97 4.77 -26.10
C LEU A 55 6.45 4.15 -27.39
N ASP A 56 6.00 2.90 -27.33
CA ASP A 56 5.29 2.27 -28.43
C ASP A 56 3.94 2.98 -28.67
N THR A 57 3.59 3.15 -29.93
CA THR A 57 2.38 3.87 -30.33
C THR A 57 1.09 3.14 -29.98
N ASN A 58 1.14 1.81 -29.96
CA ASN A 58 -0.02 0.95 -29.73
C ASN A 58 -0.10 0.44 -28.28
N ASN A 59 1.04 0.43 -27.58
CA ASN A 59 1.10 -0.03 -26.18
C ASN A 59 2.03 0.87 -25.36
N LYS A 60 1.47 1.86 -24.69
CA LYS A 60 2.21 2.82 -23.86
C LYS A 60 2.96 2.19 -22.67
N ARG A 61 2.77 0.89 -22.41
CA ARG A 61 3.54 0.11 -21.44
C ARG A 61 4.81 -0.50 -22.01
N LYS A 62 5.11 -0.22 -23.28
CA LYS A 62 6.37 -0.59 -23.92
C LYS A 62 7.19 0.66 -24.21
N MET A 63 8.48 0.60 -23.89
CA MET A 63 9.43 1.65 -24.26
C MET A 63 10.68 1.09 -24.89
N SER A 64 11.34 1.91 -25.71
CA SER A 64 12.66 1.64 -26.28
C SER A 64 13.60 2.79 -25.96
N LEU A 65 14.73 2.49 -25.35
CA LEU A 65 15.78 3.45 -25.02
C LEU A 65 17.01 3.17 -25.87
N ASN A 66 17.25 4.00 -26.89
CA ASN A 66 18.43 3.90 -27.73
C ASN A 66 19.64 4.57 -27.06
N LEU A 67 20.59 3.74 -26.68
CA LEU A 67 21.86 4.13 -26.06
C LEU A 67 23.06 4.07 -27.03
N SER A 68 22.84 3.80 -28.33
CA SER A 68 23.91 3.50 -29.29
C SER A 68 24.96 4.60 -29.38
N GLU A 69 24.52 5.87 -29.45
CA GLU A 69 25.44 7.01 -29.53
C GLU A 69 26.19 7.24 -28.22
N TRP A 70 25.50 7.12 -27.09
CA TRP A 70 26.08 7.29 -25.77
C TRP A 70 27.11 6.20 -25.46
N VAL A 71 26.81 4.93 -25.75
CA VAL A 71 27.73 3.79 -25.59
C VAL A 71 28.97 3.97 -26.46
N ARG A 72 28.80 4.47 -27.69
CA ARG A 72 29.92 4.75 -28.59
C ARG A 72 30.83 5.87 -28.06
N ALA A 73 30.28 6.93 -27.52
CA ALA A 73 31.05 8.00 -26.90
C ALA A 73 31.79 7.52 -25.64
N ASN A 74 31.28 6.52 -24.95
CA ASN A 74 31.82 6.00 -23.70
C ASN A 74 32.67 4.75 -23.82
N GLN A 75 33.30 4.48 -24.97
CA GLN A 75 34.15 3.29 -25.17
C GLN A 75 35.32 3.22 -24.18
N ALA A 76 35.84 4.36 -23.71
CA ALA A 76 36.87 4.42 -22.68
C ALA A 76 36.37 3.89 -21.31
N ASN A 77 35.06 3.85 -21.10
CA ASN A 77 34.39 3.36 -19.90
C ASN A 77 33.94 1.89 -20.04
N LYS A 78 34.46 1.16 -21.03
CA LYS A 78 34.12 -0.27 -21.22
C LYS A 78 34.28 -1.06 -19.94
N GLY A 79 33.29 -1.86 -19.60
CA GLY A 79 33.27 -2.67 -18.38
C GLY A 79 32.80 -1.91 -17.14
N LYS A 80 32.49 -0.63 -17.26
CA LYS A 80 31.82 0.13 -16.17
C LYS A 80 30.31 -0.04 -16.22
N GLU A 81 29.75 -0.18 -15.05
CA GLU A 81 28.30 -0.34 -14.84
C GLU A 81 27.59 1.02 -14.91
N PHE A 82 26.42 1.04 -15.51
CA PHE A 82 25.54 2.20 -15.53
C PHE A 82 24.10 1.81 -15.16
N THR A 83 23.36 2.76 -14.64
CA THR A 83 21.95 2.60 -14.24
C THR A 83 21.07 3.39 -15.17
N VAL A 84 19.96 2.80 -15.57
CA VAL A 84 18.84 3.49 -16.20
C VAL A 84 17.71 3.56 -15.19
N THR A 85 17.31 4.77 -14.82
CA THR A 85 16.21 5.00 -13.89
C THR A 85 15.00 5.57 -14.62
N TYR A 86 13.86 4.98 -14.42
CA TYR A 86 12.55 5.44 -14.84
C TYR A 86 11.52 5.01 -13.81
N TYR A 87 10.29 5.49 -13.90
CA TYR A 87 9.29 5.29 -12.88
C TYR A 87 8.01 4.72 -13.48
N ALA A 88 7.36 3.86 -12.72
CA ALA A 88 6.05 3.32 -13.03
C ALA A 88 5.14 3.38 -11.80
N LYS A 89 3.85 3.37 -12.02
CA LYS A 89 2.80 3.46 -11.00
C LYS A 89 1.81 2.33 -11.17
N VAL A 90 1.38 1.76 -10.06
CA VAL A 90 0.30 0.77 -10.02
C VAL A 90 -1.00 1.43 -10.44
N ASN A 91 -1.75 0.78 -11.32
CA ASN A 91 -3.06 1.21 -11.80
C ASN A 91 -4.17 0.24 -11.36
N LYS A 92 -5.41 0.51 -11.75
CA LYS A 92 -6.60 -0.29 -11.40
C LYS A 92 -6.63 -1.72 -11.97
N GLU A 93 -5.79 -2.04 -12.94
CA GLU A 93 -5.68 -3.39 -13.50
C GLU A 93 -4.65 -4.25 -12.75
N ALA A 94 -4.08 -3.74 -11.65
CA ALA A 94 -3.09 -4.46 -10.87
C ALA A 94 -3.66 -5.74 -10.27
N VAL A 95 -2.93 -6.82 -10.43
CA VAL A 95 -3.20 -8.14 -9.85
C VAL A 95 -2.10 -8.48 -8.84
N VAL A 96 -2.18 -9.64 -8.20
CA VAL A 96 -1.26 -10.05 -7.10
C VAL A 96 0.23 -9.83 -7.40
N THR A 97 0.65 -9.92 -8.66
CA THR A 97 2.05 -9.69 -9.03
C THR A 97 2.13 -8.98 -10.37
N GLU A 98 2.61 -7.75 -10.32
CA GLU A 98 2.96 -7.00 -11.52
C GLU A 98 4.41 -7.26 -11.92
N LYS A 99 4.69 -7.16 -13.22
CA LYS A 99 6.00 -7.47 -13.77
C LYS A 99 6.52 -6.32 -14.61
N ASN A 100 7.83 -6.16 -14.57
CA ASN A 100 8.61 -5.41 -15.54
C ASN A 100 9.59 -6.33 -16.22
N SER A 101 9.62 -6.33 -17.54
CA SER A 101 10.47 -7.19 -18.36
C SER A 101 11.35 -6.35 -19.28
N ALA A 102 12.65 -6.43 -19.10
CA ALA A 102 13.62 -5.69 -19.88
C ALA A 102 14.51 -6.62 -20.72
N THR A 103 14.77 -6.24 -21.96
CA THR A 103 15.72 -6.88 -22.85
C THR A 103 16.71 -5.87 -23.39
N LEU A 104 17.90 -6.33 -23.75
CA LEU A 104 18.92 -5.55 -24.45
C LEU A 104 19.10 -6.06 -25.86
N GLU A 105 18.89 -5.20 -26.85
CA GLU A 105 19.26 -5.40 -28.25
C GLU A 105 20.64 -4.77 -28.48
N TYR A 106 21.60 -5.56 -29.00
CA TYR A 106 22.95 -5.09 -29.26
C TYR A 106 23.54 -5.70 -30.54
N GLY A 107 24.45 -4.98 -31.15
CA GLY A 107 25.18 -5.45 -32.35
C GLY A 107 26.12 -4.41 -32.90
N ASN A 108 27.09 -4.88 -33.68
CA ASN A 108 28.04 -4.02 -34.40
C ASN A 108 27.58 -3.69 -35.81
N ASN A 109 26.52 -4.32 -36.26
CA ASN A 109 25.87 -4.08 -37.56
C ASN A 109 24.39 -3.85 -37.36
N PRO A 110 23.81 -2.78 -37.90
CA PRO A 110 22.38 -2.50 -37.75
C PRO A 110 21.45 -3.58 -38.32
N GLY A 111 21.91 -4.37 -39.26
CA GLY A 111 21.14 -5.46 -39.85
C GLY A 111 21.36 -6.82 -39.20
N ASP A 112 22.22 -6.91 -38.19
CA ASP A 112 22.54 -8.16 -37.48
C ASP A 112 22.70 -7.87 -35.99
N THR A 113 21.57 -7.93 -35.28
CA THR A 113 21.50 -7.67 -33.85
C THR A 113 21.14 -8.92 -33.08
N THR A 114 21.57 -8.96 -31.83
CA THR A 114 21.25 -10.01 -30.87
C THR A 114 20.41 -9.36 -29.75
N THR A 115 19.37 -10.04 -29.31
CA THR A 115 18.57 -9.62 -28.14
C THR A 115 18.79 -10.60 -27.00
N THR A 116 19.03 -10.07 -25.80
CA THR A 116 19.19 -10.90 -24.60
C THR A 116 17.86 -11.58 -24.24
N LYS A 117 17.95 -12.63 -23.41
CA LYS A 117 16.76 -13.11 -22.71
C LYS A 117 16.20 -11.99 -21.82
N PRO A 118 14.87 -11.95 -21.60
CA PRO A 118 14.29 -10.99 -20.70
C PRO A 118 14.84 -11.10 -19.28
N SER A 119 15.10 -9.95 -18.68
CA SER A 119 15.30 -9.83 -17.23
C SER A 119 13.99 -9.32 -16.63
N GLU A 120 13.40 -10.11 -15.75
CA GLU A 120 12.12 -9.78 -15.14
C GLU A 120 12.28 -9.38 -13.68
N VAL A 121 11.59 -8.32 -13.29
CA VAL A 121 11.40 -7.92 -11.90
C VAL A 121 9.91 -8.02 -11.58
N LYS A 122 9.61 -8.59 -10.41
CA LYS A 122 8.23 -8.73 -9.92
C LYS A 122 7.96 -7.67 -8.85
N THR A 123 6.84 -6.98 -9.00
CA THR A 123 6.32 -6.05 -8.00
C THR A 123 5.03 -6.65 -7.45
N PRO A 124 5.05 -7.25 -6.25
CA PRO A 124 3.84 -7.80 -5.65
C PRO A 124 2.90 -6.66 -5.25
N THR A 125 1.60 -6.89 -5.45
CA THR A 125 0.52 -6.11 -4.86
C THR A 125 -0.28 -7.00 -3.93
N TYR A 126 -0.93 -6.40 -2.95
CA TYR A 126 -1.61 -7.10 -1.87
C TYR A 126 -3.06 -6.66 -1.79
N ALA A 127 -3.90 -7.56 -1.28
CA ALA A 127 -5.27 -7.24 -0.95
C ALA A 127 -5.42 -6.92 0.55
N LEU A 128 -6.37 -6.04 0.86
CA LEU A 128 -6.93 -5.85 2.17
C LEU A 128 -8.36 -6.39 2.16
N ASP A 129 -8.56 -7.52 2.80
CA ASP A 129 -9.84 -8.16 2.99
C ASP A 129 -10.38 -7.83 4.38
N ILE A 130 -11.61 -7.35 4.45
CA ILE A 130 -12.25 -6.92 5.70
C ILE A 130 -13.55 -7.70 5.88
N ASN A 131 -13.67 -8.37 7.03
CA ASN A 131 -14.90 -8.98 7.48
C ASN A 131 -15.60 -8.02 8.46
N LYS A 132 -16.58 -7.27 7.95
CA LYS A 132 -17.34 -6.28 8.72
C LYS A 132 -18.56 -6.93 9.33
N THR A 133 -18.61 -7.01 10.67
CA THR A 133 -19.66 -7.75 11.40
C THR A 133 -20.25 -6.95 12.54
N LYS A 134 -21.38 -7.43 13.07
CA LYS A 134 -21.97 -6.99 14.34
C LYS A 134 -21.19 -7.61 15.48
N ALA A 135 -20.79 -6.80 16.45
CA ALA A 135 -20.02 -7.20 17.62
C ALA A 135 -20.60 -8.43 18.33
N GLY A 136 -19.73 -9.41 18.56
CA GLY A 136 -20.06 -10.68 19.22
C GLY A 136 -20.90 -11.63 18.39
N THR A 137 -20.99 -11.43 17.06
CA THR A 137 -21.71 -12.31 16.14
C THR A 137 -21.00 -12.39 14.78
N ASP A 138 -21.33 -13.40 13.98
CA ASP A 138 -20.85 -13.52 12.59
C ASP A 138 -21.75 -12.80 11.58
N ALA A 139 -22.72 -12.01 12.06
CA ALA A 139 -23.66 -11.30 11.19
C ALA A 139 -22.94 -10.15 10.48
N ARG A 140 -22.76 -10.28 9.17
CA ARG A 140 -22.10 -9.27 8.34
C ARG A 140 -22.94 -8.00 8.22
N LEU A 141 -22.26 -6.88 8.20
CA LEU A 141 -22.85 -5.55 8.09
C LEU A 141 -22.49 -4.92 6.74
N ALA A 142 -23.53 -4.54 6.00
CA ALA A 142 -23.41 -3.68 4.82
C ALA A 142 -23.49 -2.21 5.21
N GLY A 143 -22.94 -1.33 4.37
CA GLY A 143 -23.07 0.12 4.51
C GLY A 143 -22.06 0.80 5.43
N ALA A 144 -21.10 0.04 6.00
CA ALA A 144 -19.98 0.67 6.67
C ALA A 144 -19.04 1.28 5.65
N LYS A 145 -18.68 2.56 5.81
CA LYS A 145 -17.78 3.29 4.92
C LYS A 145 -16.43 3.52 5.57
N PHE A 146 -15.39 3.33 4.79
CA PHE A 146 -14.01 3.43 5.24
C PHE A 146 -13.17 4.29 4.31
N LYS A 147 -12.11 4.87 4.87
CA LYS A 147 -10.94 5.40 4.18
C LYS A 147 -9.69 4.68 4.67
N LEU A 148 -8.67 4.60 3.82
CA LEU A 148 -7.38 4.02 4.16
C LEU A 148 -6.30 5.08 4.00
N TYR A 149 -5.49 5.31 5.02
CA TYR A 149 -4.42 6.30 5.02
C TYR A 149 -3.05 5.64 5.13
N LYS A 150 -2.03 6.27 4.55
CA LYS A 150 -0.63 5.83 4.61
C LYS A 150 0.15 6.40 5.80
N ASP A 151 -0.49 7.22 6.62
CA ASP A 151 0.10 7.81 7.82
C ASP A 151 -0.88 7.81 9.00
N SER A 152 -0.33 7.87 10.21
CA SER A 152 -1.10 7.85 11.46
C SER A 152 -1.86 9.15 11.76
N THR A 153 -1.61 10.21 11.01
CA THR A 153 -2.30 11.50 11.18
C THR A 153 -3.59 11.58 10.38
N ASN A 154 -3.87 10.54 9.55
CA ASN A 154 -5.01 10.46 8.65
C ASN A 154 -5.11 11.68 7.72
N SER A 155 -3.96 12.08 7.19
CA SER A 155 -3.86 13.22 6.27
C SER A 155 -4.53 12.90 4.93
N GLU A 156 -5.41 13.76 4.45
CA GLU A 156 -6.04 13.61 3.13
C GLU A 156 -5.02 13.62 1.97
N ALA A 157 -3.82 14.16 2.18
CA ALA A 157 -2.74 14.08 1.20
C ALA A 157 -2.20 12.65 1.04
N ASN A 158 -2.38 11.80 2.05
CA ASN A 158 -1.90 10.42 2.10
C ASN A 158 -3.04 9.38 2.10
N VAL A 159 -4.25 9.79 1.74
CA VAL A 159 -5.37 8.86 1.56
C VAL A 159 -5.17 7.97 0.34
N VAL A 160 -5.52 6.71 0.46
CA VAL A 160 -5.51 5.76 -0.65
C VAL A 160 -6.75 6.04 -1.53
N LYS A 161 -6.50 6.29 -2.80
CA LYS A 161 -7.54 6.46 -3.81
C LYS A 161 -7.90 5.10 -4.40
N VAL A 162 -9.18 4.86 -4.58
CA VAL A 162 -9.70 3.58 -5.05
C VAL A 162 -10.74 3.75 -6.13
N GLU A 163 -10.93 2.74 -6.97
CA GLU A 163 -12.07 2.60 -7.88
C GLU A 163 -12.75 1.27 -7.61
N GLY A 164 -14.06 1.21 -7.78
CA GLY A 164 -14.84 -0.01 -7.59
C GLY A 164 -16.19 0.24 -6.95
N THR A 165 -16.98 -0.82 -6.79
CA THR A 165 -18.32 -0.82 -6.22
C THR A 165 -18.62 -2.18 -5.58
N ASN A 166 -19.73 -2.27 -4.86
CA ASN A 166 -20.25 -3.54 -4.34
C ASN A 166 -19.22 -4.32 -3.51
N GLY A 167 -18.52 -3.63 -2.62
CA GLY A 167 -17.55 -4.24 -1.73
C GLY A 167 -16.23 -4.62 -2.38
N ASN A 168 -16.07 -4.45 -3.70
CA ASN A 168 -14.84 -4.78 -4.42
C ASN A 168 -14.21 -3.50 -4.99
N TYR A 169 -13.01 -3.22 -4.53
CA TYR A 169 -12.25 -2.02 -4.90
C TYR A 169 -10.82 -2.38 -5.31
N VAL A 170 -10.21 -1.49 -6.07
CA VAL A 170 -8.80 -1.56 -6.42
C VAL A 170 -8.18 -0.18 -6.25
N VAL A 171 -6.93 -0.14 -5.83
CA VAL A 171 -6.17 1.11 -5.73
C VAL A 171 -6.05 1.74 -7.11
N ASP A 172 -6.59 2.95 -7.26
CA ASP A 172 -6.45 3.76 -8.45
C ASP A 172 -6.00 5.18 -8.08
N PRO A 173 -4.71 5.48 -8.24
CA PRO A 173 -4.18 6.79 -7.93
C PRO A 173 -4.76 7.95 -8.75
N THR A 174 -5.45 7.66 -9.85
CA THR A 174 -6.10 8.66 -10.71
C THR A 174 -7.56 8.92 -10.34
N SER A 175 -8.14 8.05 -9.51
CA SER A 175 -9.52 8.20 -9.02
C SER A 175 -9.65 9.40 -8.08
N ASP A 176 -10.83 10.01 -8.06
CA ASP A 176 -11.22 11.00 -7.03
C ASP A 176 -11.87 10.33 -5.82
N ASN A 177 -12.25 9.04 -5.93
CA ASN A 177 -12.87 8.31 -4.83
C ASN A 177 -11.82 7.83 -3.82
N THR A 178 -12.10 8.07 -2.54
CA THR A 178 -11.26 7.63 -1.41
C THR A 178 -12.04 6.77 -0.42
N VAL A 179 -13.33 6.55 -0.67
CA VAL A 179 -14.24 5.82 0.21
C VAL A 179 -14.57 4.47 -0.38
N PHE A 180 -14.54 3.44 0.43
CA PHE A 180 -14.99 2.10 0.09
C PHE A 180 -15.97 1.60 1.15
N GLU A 181 -16.98 0.83 0.71
CA GLU A 181 -18.17 0.48 1.49
C GLU A 181 -18.36 -1.03 1.54
N SER A 182 -18.66 -1.53 2.75
CA SER A 182 -18.96 -2.94 2.97
C SER A 182 -20.34 -3.32 2.41
N VAL A 183 -20.45 -4.57 1.98
CA VAL A 183 -21.71 -5.18 1.49
C VAL A 183 -22.16 -6.31 2.41
N ALA A 184 -23.35 -6.84 2.17
CA ALA A 184 -23.86 -7.97 2.94
C ALA A 184 -23.03 -9.24 2.74
N SER A 185 -22.58 -9.49 1.50
CA SER A 185 -21.72 -10.61 1.15
C SER A 185 -20.99 -10.36 -0.16
N ILE A 186 -19.81 -10.96 -0.30
CA ILE A 186 -19.12 -11.17 -1.56
C ILE A 186 -19.13 -12.69 -1.77
N ASP A 187 -19.45 -13.13 -3.00
CA ASP A 187 -19.66 -14.55 -3.32
C ASP A 187 -18.55 -15.45 -2.78
N ASP A 188 -18.92 -16.48 -2.03
CA ASP A 188 -18.04 -17.51 -1.45
C ASP A 188 -16.83 -17.00 -0.65
N LYS A 189 -16.85 -15.72 -0.19
CA LYS A 189 -15.78 -15.12 0.58
C LYS A 189 -16.09 -15.01 2.08
N ASN A 190 -15.05 -15.10 2.89
CA ASN A 190 -15.10 -14.89 4.34
C ASN A 190 -14.96 -13.42 4.74
N TYR A 191 -15.06 -12.50 3.78
CA TYR A 191 -15.04 -11.06 3.96
C TYR A 191 -16.17 -10.41 3.14
N ASN A 192 -16.49 -9.18 3.47
CA ASN A 192 -17.54 -8.43 2.77
C ASN A 192 -17.08 -7.02 2.33
N LEU A 193 -15.76 -6.81 2.30
CA LEU A 193 -15.12 -5.65 1.73
C LEU A 193 -13.70 -6.04 1.29
N HIS A 194 -13.35 -5.71 0.05
CA HIS A 194 -12.10 -6.08 -0.60
C HIS A 194 -11.45 -4.88 -1.27
N VAL A 195 -10.18 -4.64 -0.99
CA VAL A 195 -9.36 -3.61 -1.66
C VAL A 195 -8.07 -4.23 -2.18
N ASN A 196 -7.92 -4.31 -3.49
CA ASN A 196 -6.73 -4.88 -4.14
C ASN A 196 -5.73 -3.79 -4.58
N GLY A 197 -4.51 -4.18 -4.93
CA GLY A 197 -3.48 -3.29 -5.51
C GLY A 197 -2.66 -2.49 -4.49
N LEU A 198 -2.69 -2.87 -3.21
CA LEU A 198 -1.89 -2.21 -2.17
C LEU A 198 -0.41 -2.62 -2.24
N ALA A 199 0.47 -1.70 -1.91
CA ALA A 199 1.89 -2.00 -1.65
C ALA A 199 2.08 -2.58 -0.24
N ALA A 200 3.20 -3.24 0.01
CA ALA A 200 3.63 -3.52 1.38
C ALA A 200 3.88 -2.21 2.13
N GLY A 201 3.45 -2.16 3.38
CA GLY A 201 3.56 -0.96 4.21
C GLY A 201 2.55 -0.95 5.35
N THR A 202 2.61 0.11 6.13
CA THR A 202 1.66 0.37 7.21
C THR A 202 0.57 1.32 6.74
N TYR A 203 -0.66 0.98 7.05
CA TYR A 203 -1.86 1.74 6.74
C TYR A 203 -2.71 1.95 8.00
N TYR A 204 -3.62 2.92 7.92
CA TYR A 204 -4.58 3.23 8.97
C TYR A 204 -5.98 3.22 8.37
N LEU A 205 -6.77 2.21 8.74
CA LEU A 205 -8.15 2.03 8.31
C LEU A 205 -9.05 2.82 9.24
N VAL A 206 -9.79 3.78 8.69
CA VAL A 206 -10.69 4.67 9.43
C VAL A 206 -12.11 4.40 8.96
N GLU A 207 -12.99 4.03 9.89
CA GLU A 207 -14.43 4.00 9.61
C GLU A 207 -14.95 5.44 9.60
N THR A 208 -15.43 5.90 8.46
CA THR A 208 -15.98 7.25 8.30
C THR A 208 -17.46 7.31 8.61
N GLU A 209 -18.18 6.21 8.36
CA GLU A 209 -19.60 6.06 8.63
C GLU A 209 -19.90 4.61 9.02
N ALA A 210 -20.60 4.41 10.14
CA ALA A 210 -21.07 3.09 10.54
C ALA A 210 -22.41 2.76 9.85
N PRO A 211 -22.78 1.48 9.73
CA PRO A 211 -24.12 1.11 9.28
C PRO A 211 -25.20 1.69 10.19
N ASP A 212 -26.40 1.91 9.66
CA ASP A 212 -27.53 2.44 10.39
C ASP A 212 -27.83 1.65 11.68
N GLY A 213 -27.92 2.36 12.80
CA GLY A 213 -28.17 1.76 14.11
C GLY A 213 -26.95 1.20 14.83
N PHE A 214 -25.76 1.39 14.26
CA PHE A 214 -24.51 0.95 14.86
C PHE A 214 -23.63 2.14 15.28
N ASN A 215 -22.77 1.91 16.27
CA ASN A 215 -21.81 2.88 16.73
C ASN A 215 -20.56 2.85 15.84
N LYS A 216 -20.16 4.01 15.33
CA LYS A 216 -18.93 4.17 14.55
C LYS A 216 -17.70 3.93 15.43
N LEU A 217 -16.67 3.31 14.86
CA LEU A 217 -15.37 3.19 15.51
C LEU A 217 -14.74 4.56 15.74
N THR A 218 -14.16 4.77 16.92
CA THR A 218 -13.51 6.03 17.30
C THR A 218 -12.06 6.08 16.88
N ASP A 219 -11.38 4.93 16.89
CA ASP A 219 -9.95 4.83 16.66
C ASP A 219 -9.66 4.17 15.31
N PRO A 220 -8.63 4.65 14.59
CA PRO A 220 -8.13 3.98 13.40
C PRO A 220 -7.60 2.58 13.73
N ILE A 221 -7.80 1.63 12.81
CA ILE A 221 -7.20 0.32 12.88
C ILE A 221 -5.87 0.37 12.11
N LYS A 222 -4.76 0.12 12.81
CA LYS A 222 -3.46 -0.01 12.17
C LYS A 222 -3.40 -1.35 11.43
N VAL A 223 -3.11 -1.29 10.14
CA VAL A 223 -2.96 -2.46 9.26
C VAL A 223 -1.53 -2.46 8.73
N ASN A 224 -0.80 -3.55 8.92
CA ASN A 224 0.53 -3.70 8.34
C ASN A 224 0.57 -4.87 7.36
N ILE A 225 0.95 -4.57 6.12
CA ILE A 225 1.20 -5.53 5.05
C ILE A 225 2.70 -5.70 4.92
N ALA A 226 3.24 -6.86 5.28
CA ALA A 226 4.66 -7.15 5.16
C ALA A 226 4.90 -8.17 4.05
N LYS A 227 5.81 -7.80 3.12
CA LYS A 227 6.25 -8.72 2.05
C LYS A 227 7.01 -9.90 2.64
N SER A 228 7.02 -11.00 1.90
CA SER A 228 7.80 -12.18 2.26
C SER A 228 9.28 -11.87 2.51
N ALA A 229 9.83 -12.46 3.55
CA ALA A 229 11.28 -12.49 3.80
C ALA A 229 12.00 -13.54 2.94
N THR A 230 11.27 -14.55 2.44
CA THR A 230 11.82 -15.69 1.66
C THR A 230 11.88 -15.42 0.16
N GLY A 231 11.22 -14.35 -0.31
CA GLY A 231 11.09 -14.03 -1.74
C GLY A 231 9.93 -14.75 -2.43
N ASP A 232 9.20 -15.65 -1.75
CA ASP A 232 7.94 -16.19 -2.26
C ASP A 232 6.85 -15.11 -2.16
N VAL A 233 6.30 -14.70 -3.29
CA VAL A 233 5.28 -13.64 -3.36
C VAL A 233 3.99 -13.97 -2.62
N ASN A 234 3.74 -15.26 -2.31
CA ASN A 234 2.57 -15.71 -1.59
C ASN A 234 2.76 -15.74 -0.06
N ASP A 235 4.00 -15.69 0.40
CA ASP A 235 4.37 -15.73 1.81
C ASP A 235 4.46 -14.32 2.41
N TRP A 236 3.39 -13.54 2.26
CA TRP A 236 3.25 -12.23 2.87
C TRP A 236 2.38 -12.31 4.12
N THR A 237 2.51 -11.33 5.00
CA THR A 237 1.75 -11.30 6.25
C THR A 237 0.91 -10.03 6.37
N LEU A 238 -0.24 -10.17 7.03
CA LEU A 238 -1.13 -9.09 7.42
C LEU A 238 -1.19 -9.03 8.94
N SER A 239 -1.18 -7.83 9.51
CA SER A 239 -1.38 -7.63 10.94
C SER A 239 -2.41 -6.53 11.19
N LYS A 240 -3.21 -6.69 12.25
CA LYS A 240 -4.15 -5.72 12.78
C LYS A 240 -3.66 -5.26 14.15
N ASN A 241 -3.38 -3.98 14.33
CA ASN A 241 -2.88 -3.40 15.58
C ASN A 241 -1.67 -4.17 16.15
N ASP A 242 -0.76 -4.59 15.25
CA ASP A 242 0.44 -5.37 15.49
C ASP A 242 0.21 -6.89 15.77
N ASP A 243 -1.04 -7.36 15.86
CA ASP A 243 -1.38 -8.77 15.94
C ASP A 243 -1.49 -9.38 14.53
N LYS A 244 -0.84 -10.53 14.31
CA LYS A 244 -0.84 -11.20 13.01
C LYS A 244 -2.20 -11.83 12.71
N GLU A 245 -2.72 -11.58 11.50
CA GLU A 245 -3.91 -12.24 10.96
C GLU A 245 -3.49 -13.43 10.09
N ASP A 246 -3.70 -14.64 10.59
CA ASP A 246 -3.25 -15.86 9.90
C ASP A 246 -4.05 -16.17 8.65
N ASP A 247 -5.32 -15.81 8.59
CA ASP A 247 -6.20 -15.93 7.42
C ASP A 247 -6.12 -14.72 6.47
N LYS A 248 -5.33 -13.69 6.83
CA LYS A 248 -5.18 -12.43 6.08
C LYS A 248 -6.47 -11.64 5.90
N ILE A 249 -7.39 -11.73 6.86
CA ILE A 249 -8.64 -10.98 6.91
C ILE A 249 -8.64 -10.10 8.16
N ILE A 250 -9.04 -8.85 8.02
CA ILE A 250 -9.21 -7.92 9.15
C ILE A 250 -10.66 -7.98 9.62
N ASP A 251 -10.88 -8.53 10.80
CA ASP A 251 -12.20 -8.46 11.44
C ASP A 251 -12.45 -7.08 12.02
N VAL A 252 -13.58 -6.49 11.64
CA VAL A 252 -14.03 -5.16 12.09
C VAL A 252 -15.45 -5.24 12.58
N GLU A 253 -15.66 -4.98 13.86
CA GLU A 253 -16.97 -5.08 14.50
C GLU A 253 -17.56 -3.71 14.85
N ASN A 254 -18.88 -3.53 14.63
CA ASN A 254 -19.63 -2.43 15.26
C ASN A 254 -20.63 -2.96 16.29
N SER A 255 -20.73 -2.25 17.40
CA SER A 255 -21.72 -2.49 18.44
C SER A 255 -22.99 -1.66 18.23
N THR A 256 -24.11 -2.13 18.81
CA THR A 256 -25.36 -1.38 18.91
C THR A 256 -25.52 -0.86 20.35
N GLY A 257 -26.33 0.19 20.53
CA GLY A 257 -26.68 0.73 21.84
C GLY A 257 -25.92 2.00 22.20
N SER A 258 -26.16 2.52 23.38
CA SER A 258 -25.49 3.72 23.91
C SER A 258 -24.01 3.43 24.09
N ILE A 259 -23.14 4.30 23.56
CA ILE A 259 -21.72 4.32 23.93
C ILE A 259 -21.68 4.82 25.39
N LEU A 260 -21.96 3.93 26.32
CA LEU A 260 -21.60 4.21 27.70
C LEU A 260 -20.07 4.23 27.76
N PRO A 261 -19.44 5.27 28.31
CA PRO A 261 -18.02 5.21 28.61
C PRO A 261 -17.78 3.89 29.35
N SER A 262 -16.80 3.12 28.87
CA SER A 262 -16.39 1.88 29.54
C SER A 262 -15.88 2.26 30.93
N THR A 263 -16.80 2.29 31.91
CA THR A 263 -16.49 2.49 33.31
C THR A 263 -15.86 1.22 33.93
N GLY A 264 -15.65 0.19 33.16
CA GLY A 264 -15.02 -1.07 33.55
C GLY A 264 -13.48 -1.12 33.47
N GLY A 265 -12.82 -0.04 33.01
CA GLY A 265 -11.37 0.08 33.00
C GLY A 265 -10.78 0.52 34.34
N MET A 266 -9.53 1.01 34.35
CA MET A 266 -8.82 1.49 35.56
C MET A 266 -9.60 2.48 36.40
N GLY A 267 -10.60 3.19 35.83
CA GLY A 267 -11.47 4.10 36.55
C GLY A 267 -12.34 3.42 37.61
N THR A 268 -12.94 2.26 37.33
CA THR A 268 -13.75 1.49 38.30
C THR A 268 -12.89 0.95 39.43
N ILE A 269 -11.67 0.51 39.14
CA ILE A 269 -10.72 0.06 40.17
C ILE A 269 -10.35 1.25 41.06
N ALA A 270 -10.07 2.42 40.50
CA ALA A 270 -9.75 3.62 41.27
C ALA A 270 -10.90 4.04 42.19
N PHE A 271 -12.15 4.07 41.67
CA PHE A 271 -13.35 4.40 42.47
C PHE A 271 -13.62 3.36 43.56
N THR A 272 -13.43 2.06 43.29
CA THR A 272 -13.58 1.00 44.27
C THR A 272 -12.53 1.11 45.37
N VAL A 273 -11.29 1.42 45.06
CA VAL A 273 -10.20 1.63 46.03
C VAL A 273 -10.48 2.89 46.88
N VAL A 274 -10.89 3.98 46.28
CA VAL A 274 -11.26 5.21 47.04
C VAL A 274 -12.46 4.98 47.96
N ALA A 275 -13.51 4.31 47.49
CA ALA A 275 -14.66 3.96 48.31
C ALA A 275 -14.28 3.05 49.47
N ALA A 276 -13.41 2.02 49.27
CA ALA A 276 -12.92 1.14 50.30
C ALA A 276 -12.09 1.89 51.36
N LEU A 277 -11.22 2.81 50.96
CA LEU A 277 -10.44 3.66 51.83
C LEU A 277 -11.32 4.61 52.68
N LEU A 278 -12.37 5.16 52.12
CA LEU A 278 -13.34 6.02 52.84
C LEU A 278 -14.09 5.20 53.89
N VAL A 279 -14.56 3.99 53.58
CA VAL A 279 -15.25 3.11 54.53
C VAL A 279 -14.31 2.70 55.67
N LEU A 280 -13.05 2.34 55.37
CA LEU A 280 -12.03 2.03 56.39
C LEU A 280 -11.70 3.27 57.25
N GLY A 281 -11.58 4.45 56.66
CA GLY A 281 -11.35 5.70 57.41
C GLY A 281 -12.44 6.00 58.38
N VAL A 282 -13.72 5.86 58.00
CA VAL A 282 -14.88 6.03 58.90
C VAL A 282 -14.91 5.00 60.00
N ALA A 283 -14.64 3.71 59.68
CA ALA A 283 -14.59 2.63 60.66
C ALA A 283 -13.49 2.83 61.74
N VAL A 284 -12.30 3.26 61.31
CA VAL A 284 -11.19 3.59 62.20
C VAL A 284 -11.49 4.79 63.10
N SER A 285 -12.14 5.81 62.55
CA SER A 285 -12.60 6.99 63.31
C SER A 285 -13.62 6.61 64.39
N PHE A 286 -14.63 5.81 64.07
CA PHE A 286 -15.60 5.28 65.04
C PHE A 286 -14.99 4.43 66.17
N ILE A 287 -14.02 3.60 65.86
CA ILE A 287 -13.30 2.76 66.87
C ILE A 287 -12.46 3.65 67.77
N ARG A 288 -11.84 4.71 67.25
CA ARG A 288 -10.98 5.63 68.02
C ARG A 288 -11.81 6.50 68.97
N ASP A 289 -12.99 6.95 68.53
CA ASP A 289 -13.90 7.76 69.40
C ASP A 289 -14.49 6.92 70.53
N ARG A 290 -14.87 5.65 70.31
CA ARG A 290 -15.30 4.72 71.39
C ARG A 290 -14.21 4.43 72.43
N LYS A 291 -12.91 4.46 72.04
CA LYS A 291 -11.80 4.28 72.99
C LYS A 291 -11.49 5.51 73.85
N ARG A 292 -12.05 6.68 73.50
CA ARG A 292 -11.87 7.93 74.27
C ARG A 292 -12.98 8.16 75.29
N GLU A 293 -14.09 7.43 75.21
CA GLU A 293 -15.23 7.51 76.16
C GLU A 293 -15.20 6.42 77.26
N ASN A 294 -14.19 5.54 77.27
CA ASN A 294 -13.90 4.61 78.38
C ASN A 294 -12.54 5.00 78.96
#